data_e998720253cd2f0828631189fc8ac55f
#
_entry.id   e998720253cd2f0828631189fc8ac55f
#
_cell.length_a   1.000
_cell.length_b   1.000
_cell.length_c   1.000
_cell.angle_alpha   90.00
_cell.angle_beta   90.00
_cell.angle_gamma   90.00
#
_symmetry.space_group_name_H-M   'P 1'
#
loop_
_entity.id
_entity.type
_entity.pdbx_description
1 polymer ?
#
loop_
_entity_poly.entity_id
_entity_poly.type
_entity_poly.pdbx_seq_one_letter_code
_entity_poly.pdbx_strand_id
1 'polypeptide(L)'
;PRRGRESGPAGPLPYAEPMTDRRLAVQAWESLFRAQHEVFDDIRTDFDGTELTQAEYDVLLTVTRAPRMTARLREVTGNMLISQPSVSRLVERMVARGLVTKCADPEDGRGSLVTATEEGAVIFRRIAASHARSIAERMARLSDAELAQLHALTAKLRDDA
;
A
#
# COMPACT_ATOMS: atom_id res chain seq x y z
N PRO A 1 -61.48 33.62 -23.73
CA PRO A 1 -61.06 32.25 -23.74
C PRO A 1 -59.61 32.15 -23.23
N ARG A 2 -59.50 31.64 -22.00
CA ARG A 2 -58.18 31.40 -21.32
C ARG A 2 -57.73 30.01 -21.73
N ARG A 3 -56.60 29.92 -22.41
CA ARG A 3 -55.93 28.65 -22.72
C ARG A 3 -55.28 28.12 -21.46
N GLY A 4 -55.71 26.91 -21.06
CA GLY A 4 -55.10 26.15 -19.97
C GLY A 4 -53.64 25.76 -20.31
N ARG A 5 -52.74 25.95 -19.36
CA ARG A 5 -51.42 25.38 -19.39
C ARG A 5 -51.53 23.90 -18.98
N GLU A 6 -51.30 23.03 -19.91
CA GLU A 6 -51.08 21.61 -19.61
C GLU A 6 -49.72 21.46 -18.97
N SER A 7 -49.75 21.00 -17.73
CA SER A 7 -48.53 20.58 -17.00
C SER A 7 -48.10 19.22 -17.56
N GLY A 8 -47.03 19.19 -18.30
CA GLY A 8 -46.40 17.94 -18.74
C GLY A 8 -45.92 17.13 -17.54
N PRO A 9 -45.78 15.80 -17.65
CA PRO A 9 -45.31 14.95 -16.57
C PRO A 9 -43.88 15.34 -16.18
N ALA A 10 -43.65 15.49 -14.87
CA ALA A 10 -42.33 15.71 -14.29
C ALA A 10 -41.41 14.55 -14.70
N GLY A 11 -40.34 14.87 -15.40
CA GLY A 11 -39.28 13.90 -15.71
C GLY A 11 -38.72 13.23 -14.46
N PRO A 12 -38.12 12.05 -14.59
CA PRO A 12 -37.54 11.37 -13.44
C PRO A 12 -36.52 12.27 -12.77
N LEU A 13 -36.64 12.38 -11.45
CA LEU A 13 -35.69 13.12 -10.60
C LEU A 13 -34.27 12.59 -10.84
N PRO A 14 -33.24 13.47 -10.86
CA PRO A 14 -31.88 13.04 -11.03
C PRO A 14 -31.53 12.07 -9.90
N TYR A 15 -30.84 10.98 -10.27
CA TYR A 15 -30.35 9.93 -9.39
C TYR A 15 -29.87 10.53 -8.07
N ALA A 16 -30.57 10.24 -6.98
CA ALA A 16 -30.04 10.46 -5.65
C ALA A 16 -28.80 9.55 -5.52
N GLU A 17 -27.63 10.14 -5.45
CA GLU A 17 -26.41 9.44 -5.08
C GLU A 17 -26.72 8.60 -3.82
N PRO A 18 -26.30 7.33 -3.74
CA PRO A 18 -26.52 6.54 -2.55
C PRO A 18 -25.84 7.24 -1.39
N MET A 19 -26.63 7.92 -0.55
CA MET A 19 -26.10 8.56 0.66
C MET A 19 -25.57 7.46 1.54
N THR A 20 -24.24 7.35 1.62
CA THR A 20 -23.58 6.44 2.54
C THR A 20 -24.05 6.73 3.96
N ASP A 21 -24.54 5.72 4.66
CA ASP A 21 -24.87 5.85 6.09
C ASP A 21 -23.62 6.28 6.84
N ARG A 22 -23.61 7.55 7.26
CA ARG A 22 -22.44 8.16 7.95
C ARG A 22 -22.03 7.38 9.19
N ARG A 23 -22.99 6.83 9.93
CA ARG A 23 -22.70 6.05 11.13
C ARG A 23 -22.00 4.74 10.77
N LEU A 24 -22.49 4.04 9.75
CA LEU A 24 -21.89 2.82 9.26
C LEU A 24 -20.48 3.07 8.69
N ALA A 25 -20.30 4.17 7.95
CA ALA A 25 -18.99 4.55 7.42
C ALA A 25 -17.96 4.79 8.54
N VAL A 26 -18.35 5.51 9.60
CA VAL A 26 -17.48 5.76 10.77
C VAL A 26 -17.14 4.44 11.48
N GLN A 27 -18.12 3.56 11.71
CA GLN A 27 -17.89 2.27 12.36
C GLN A 27 -16.94 1.37 11.54
N ALA A 28 -17.11 1.34 10.21
CA ALA A 28 -16.24 0.57 9.33
C ALA A 28 -14.80 1.10 9.36
N TRP A 29 -14.63 2.44 9.32
CA TRP A 29 -13.32 3.07 9.41
C TRP A 29 -12.64 2.78 10.76
N GLU A 30 -13.34 2.94 11.88
CA GLU A 30 -12.79 2.64 13.21
C GLU A 30 -12.37 1.17 13.35
N SER A 31 -13.18 0.25 12.82
CA SER A 31 -12.87 -1.18 12.84
C SER A 31 -11.61 -1.49 12.02
N LEU A 32 -11.52 -0.94 10.81
CA LEU A 32 -10.33 -1.09 9.94
C LEU A 32 -9.07 -0.53 10.61
N PHE A 33 -9.17 0.67 11.18
CA PHE A 33 -8.06 1.34 11.85
C PHE A 33 -7.53 0.55 13.04
N ARG A 34 -8.44 0.04 13.91
CA ARG A 34 -8.04 -0.78 15.06
C ARG A 34 -7.42 -2.11 14.64
N ALA A 35 -8.03 -2.82 13.71
CA ALA A 35 -7.51 -4.09 13.20
C ALA A 35 -6.13 -3.91 12.56
N GLN A 36 -5.94 -2.86 11.76
CA GLN A 36 -4.64 -2.56 11.15
C GLN A 36 -3.59 -2.28 12.21
N HIS A 37 -3.92 -1.49 13.25
CA HIS A 37 -2.99 -1.13 14.32
C HIS A 37 -2.54 -2.37 15.12
N GLU A 38 -3.50 -3.21 15.53
CA GLU A 38 -3.21 -4.42 16.30
C GLU A 38 -2.36 -5.41 15.50
N VAL A 39 -2.74 -5.69 14.24
CA VAL A 39 -1.95 -6.60 13.38
C VAL A 39 -0.56 -6.03 13.13
N PHE A 40 -0.45 -4.72 12.88
CA PHE A 40 0.83 -4.08 12.62
C PHE A 40 1.77 -4.14 13.83
N ASP A 41 1.29 -3.88 15.03
CA ASP A 41 2.08 -3.96 16.27
C ASP A 41 2.62 -5.37 16.51
N ASP A 42 1.87 -6.36 16.15
CA ASP A 42 2.29 -7.76 16.26
C ASP A 42 3.40 -8.11 15.23
N ILE A 43 3.17 -7.81 13.95
CA ILE A 43 4.08 -8.23 12.87
C ILE A 43 5.37 -7.39 12.79
N ARG A 44 5.41 -6.18 13.35
CA ARG A 44 6.64 -5.35 13.35
C ARG A 44 7.78 -6.00 14.12
N THR A 45 7.48 -6.86 15.09
CA THR A 45 8.49 -7.60 15.86
C THR A 45 9.22 -8.65 15.04
N ASP A 46 8.69 -9.02 13.86
CA ASP A 46 9.33 -9.95 12.93
C ASP A 46 10.70 -9.47 12.43
N PHE A 47 10.96 -8.17 12.56
CA PHE A 47 12.22 -7.54 12.14
C PHE A 47 13.24 -7.42 13.27
N ASP A 48 12.86 -7.72 14.50
CA ASP A 48 13.76 -7.64 15.68
C ASP A 48 14.90 -8.64 15.53
N GLY A 49 16.13 -8.14 15.58
CA GLY A 49 17.33 -8.97 15.44
C GLY A 49 17.61 -9.47 14.02
N THR A 50 16.84 -9.05 13.01
CA THR A 50 17.15 -9.36 11.60
C THR A 50 18.08 -8.30 10.99
N GLU A 51 18.58 -8.56 9.78
CA GLU A 51 19.47 -7.65 9.07
C GLU A 51 18.77 -6.45 8.47
N LEU A 52 17.43 -6.47 8.39
CA LEU A 52 16.62 -5.37 7.84
C LEU A 52 15.72 -4.78 8.92
N THR A 53 15.64 -3.48 8.94
CA THR A 53 14.50 -2.81 9.57
C THR A 53 13.26 -2.97 8.71
N GLN A 54 12.06 -2.82 9.28
CA GLN A 54 10.83 -2.85 8.51
C GLN A 54 10.84 -1.87 7.33
N ALA A 55 11.32 -0.64 7.52
CA ALA A 55 11.39 0.35 6.46
C ALA A 55 12.34 -0.07 5.32
N GLU A 56 13.45 -0.74 5.61
CA GLU A 56 14.35 -1.29 4.58
C GLU A 56 13.72 -2.48 3.86
N TYR A 57 12.97 -3.30 4.59
CA TYR A 57 12.16 -4.38 4.00
C TYR A 57 11.13 -3.82 3.01
N ASP A 58 10.39 -2.77 3.35
CA ASP A 58 9.39 -2.15 2.48
C ASP A 58 10.00 -1.57 1.19
N VAL A 59 11.21 -0.98 1.28
CA VAL A 59 11.97 -0.57 0.10
C VAL A 59 12.27 -1.78 -0.79
N LEU A 60 12.85 -2.84 -0.23
CA LEU A 60 13.20 -4.05 -0.98
C LEU A 60 11.97 -4.77 -1.52
N LEU A 61 10.85 -4.77 -0.79
CA LEU A 61 9.58 -5.31 -1.25
C LEU A 61 9.11 -4.63 -2.55
N THR A 62 9.17 -3.30 -2.59
CA THR A 62 8.79 -2.53 -3.78
C THR A 62 9.76 -2.82 -4.93
N VAL A 63 11.05 -2.75 -4.67
CA VAL A 63 12.09 -2.89 -5.69
C VAL A 63 12.14 -4.30 -6.26
N THR A 64 12.05 -5.34 -5.43
CA THR A 64 12.12 -6.74 -5.90
C THR A 64 10.89 -7.21 -6.66
N ARG A 65 9.74 -6.56 -6.47
CA ARG A 65 8.51 -6.80 -7.26
C ARG A 65 8.53 -6.13 -8.63
N ALA A 66 9.36 -5.10 -8.79
CA ALA A 66 9.47 -4.37 -10.04
C ALA A 66 10.31 -5.15 -11.09
N PRO A 67 10.10 -4.89 -12.39
CA PRO A 67 10.89 -5.50 -13.46
C PRO A 67 12.40 -5.31 -13.24
N ARG A 68 13.17 -6.38 -13.40
CA ARG A 68 14.63 -6.40 -13.20
C ARG A 68 15.07 -5.93 -11.81
N MET A 69 14.19 -6.08 -10.81
CA MET A 69 14.40 -5.62 -9.43
C MET A 69 14.79 -4.14 -9.35
N THR A 70 14.17 -3.30 -10.18
CA THR A 70 14.45 -1.86 -10.29
C THR A 70 13.15 -1.06 -10.27
N ALA A 71 13.05 -0.09 -9.37
CA ALA A 71 11.92 0.83 -9.24
C ALA A 71 12.40 2.28 -9.23
N ARG A 72 11.55 3.19 -9.66
CA ARG A 72 11.80 4.63 -9.49
C ARG A 72 11.67 5.02 -8.02
N LEU A 73 12.53 5.91 -7.55
CA LEU A 73 12.48 6.36 -6.15
C LEU A 73 11.12 6.94 -5.76
N ARG A 74 10.40 7.57 -6.71
CA ARG A 74 9.03 8.05 -6.49
C ARG A 74 8.03 6.91 -6.22
N GLU A 75 8.18 5.77 -6.88
CA GLU A 75 7.35 4.58 -6.66
C GLU A 75 7.63 3.96 -5.29
N VAL A 76 8.91 3.87 -4.93
CA VAL A 76 9.32 3.46 -3.57
C VAL A 76 8.69 4.39 -2.54
N THR A 77 8.78 5.71 -2.76
CA THR A 77 8.22 6.73 -1.84
C THR A 77 6.69 6.61 -1.73
N GLY A 78 5.99 6.38 -2.84
CA GLY A 78 4.53 6.24 -2.87
C GLY A 78 4.01 5.02 -2.10
N ASN A 79 4.84 3.98 -1.98
CA ASN A 79 4.50 2.75 -1.25
C ASN A 79 4.88 2.78 0.24
N MET A 80 5.52 3.84 0.70
CA MET A 80 5.98 3.96 2.10
C MET A 80 5.12 4.94 2.91
N LEU A 81 4.95 4.64 4.19
CA LEU A 81 4.20 5.48 5.13
C LEU A 81 5.05 6.58 5.79
N ILE A 82 6.25 6.86 5.25
CA ILE A 82 7.16 7.89 5.74
C ILE A 82 7.37 8.99 4.70
N SER A 83 7.83 10.17 5.14
CA SER A 83 8.02 11.31 4.25
C SER A 83 9.12 11.08 3.19
N GLN A 84 8.98 11.68 2.01
CA GLN A 84 9.94 11.57 0.91
C GLN A 84 11.40 11.87 1.30
N PRO A 85 11.75 12.92 2.08
CA PRO A 85 13.12 13.13 2.53
C PRO A 85 13.66 11.99 3.41
N SER A 86 12.78 11.34 4.17
CA SER A 86 13.14 10.18 4.99
C SER A 86 13.43 8.95 4.15
N VAL A 87 12.65 8.71 3.09
CA VAL A 87 12.88 7.61 2.13
C VAL A 87 14.22 7.80 1.40
N SER A 88 14.52 9.02 0.94
CA SER A 88 15.80 9.30 0.23
C SER A 88 16.99 8.98 1.12
N ARG A 89 16.98 9.44 2.38
CA ARG A 89 18.05 9.14 3.36
C ARG A 89 18.13 7.65 3.70
N LEU A 90 16.97 6.97 3.77
CA LEU A 90 16.93 5.52 3.98
C LEU A 90 17.63 4.79 2.83
N VAL A 91 17.27 5.10 1.59
CA VAL A 91 17.88 4.50 0.40
C VAL A 91 19.39 4.75 0.35
N GLU A 92 19.86 5.95 0.71
CA GLU A 92 21.30 6.26 0.78
C GLU A 92 22.03 5.38 1.81
N ARG A 93 21.42 5.14 2.97
CA ARG A 93 22.00 4.20 3.96
C ARG A 93 22.00 2.77 3.44
N MET A 94 20.96 2.36 2.72
CA MET A 94 20.89 1.03 2.11
C MET A 94 21.95 0.83 1.01
N VAL A 95 22.25 1.89 0.24
CA VAL A 95 23.37 1.90 -0.72
C VAL A 95 24.69 1.72 0.02
N ALA A 96 24.93 2.46 1.09
CA ALA A 96 26.16 2.33 1.89
C ALA A 96 26.32 0.93 2.52
N ARG A 97 25.22 0.22 2.76
CA ARG A 97 25.21 -1.16 3.27
C ARG A 97 25.25 -2.22 2.14
N GLY A 98 25.29 -1.83 0.88
CA GLY A 98 25.31 -2.76 -0.25
C GLY A 98 23.99 -3.50 -0.53
N LEU A 99 22.87 -3.05 0.05
CA LEU A 99 21.56 -3.70 -0.13
C LEU A 99 20.88 -3.32 -1.45
N VAL A 100 21.10 -2.09 -1.90
CA VAL A 100 20.59 -1.55 -3.15
C VAL A 100 21.66 -0.71 -3.84
N THR A 101 21.48 -0.45 -5.14
CA THR A 101 22.20 0.59 -5.87
C THR A 101 21.24 1.71 -6.25
N LYS A 102 21.75 2.92 -6.45
CA LYS A 102 20.98 4.09 -6.88
C LYS A 102 21.71 4.77 -8.04
N CYS A 103 20.99 5.06 -9.12
CA CYS A 103 21.50 5.82 -10.26
C CYS A 103 20.47 6.85 -10.73
N ALA A 104 20.89 7.79 -11.58
CA ALA A 104 19.97 8.73 -12.23
C ALA A 104 18.99 7.96 -13.14
N ASP A 105 17.72 8.42 -13.19
CA ASP A 105 16.75 7.90 -14.14
C ASP A 105 17.04 8.48 -15.54
N PRO A 106 17.35 7.65 -16.54
CA PRO A 106 17.66 8.14 -17.89
C PRO A 106 16.46 8.79 -18.60
N GLU A 107 15.23 8.49 -18.15
CA GLU A 107 13.98 9.03 -18.69
C GLU A 107 13.48 10.28 -17.93
N ASP A 108 14.00 10.51 -16.73
CA ASP A 108 13.60 11.64 -15.88
C ASP A 108 14.85 12.25 -15.22
N GLY A 109 15.34 13.35 -15.77
CA GLY A 109 16.58 14.00 -15.31
C GLY A 109 16.57 14.48 -13.84
N ARG A 110 15.42 14.41 -13.14
CA ARG A 110 15.29 14.70 -11.70
C ARG A 110 15.01 13.44 -10.89
N GLY A 111 14.78 12.32 -11.57
CA GLY A 111 14.45 11.03 -10.97
C GLY A 111 15.70 10.21 -10.62
N SER A 112 15.48 9.19 -9.83
CA SER A 112 16.49 8.17 -9.52
C SER A 112 15.86 6.78 -9.61
N LEU A 113 16.64 5.83 -10.09
CA LEU A 113 16.33 4.40 -10.06
C LEU A 113 17.02 3.75 -8.87
N VAL A 114 16.31 2.86 -8.20
CA VAL A 114 16.79 2.04 -7.09
C VAL A 114 16.70 0.59 -7.53
N THR A 115 17.81 -0.13 -7.48
CA THR A 115 17.91 -1.55 -7.88
C THR A 115 18.39 -2.37 -6.70
N ALA A 116 17.72 -3.49 -6.40
CA ALA A 116 18.21 -4.42 -5.38
C ALA A 116 19.50 -5.08 -5.86
N THR A 117 20.49 -5.17 -4.95
CA THR A 117 21.67 -6.00 -5.20
C THR A 117 21.30 -7.47 -5.02
N GLU A 118 22.18 -8.38 -5.48
CA GLU A 118 22.00 -9.81 -5.22
C GLU A 118 21.96 -10.12 -3.73
N GLU A 119 22.85 -9.51 -2.95
CA GLU A 119 22.90 -9.63 -1.49
C GLU A 119 21.61 -9.13 -0.84
N GLY A 120 21.14 -7.91 -1.21
CA GLY A 120 19.89 -7.35 -0.71
C GLY A 120 18.70 -8.23 -1.04
N ALA A 121 18.63 -8.76 -2.25
CA ALA A 121 17.56 -9.66 -2.68
C ALA A 121 17.58 -11.02 -1.94
N VAL A 122 18.75 -11.56 -1.62
CA VAL A 122 18.89 -12.80 -0.83
C VAL A 122 18.40 -12.57 0.59
N ILE A 123 18.88 -11.51 1.25
CA ILE A 123 18.44 -11.15 2.62
C ILE A 123 16.94 -10.91 2.66
N PHE A 124 16.41 -10.13 1.70
CA PHE A 124 14.98 -9.87 1.59
C PHE A 124 14.17 -11.16 1.49
N ARG A 125 14.49 -12.08 0.56
CA ARG A 125 13.73 -13.32 0.37
C ARG A 125 13.67 -14.17 1.62
N ARG A 126 14.77 -14.25 2.38
CA ARG A 126 14.83 -14.99 3.63
C ARG A 126 13.88 -14.42 4.69
N ILE A 127 13.93 -13.10 4.90
CA ILE A 127 13.06 -12.41 5.87
C ILE A 127 11.61 -12.45 5.40
N ALA A 128 11.35 -12.23 4.09
CA ALA A 128 10.01 -12.25 3.52
C ALA A 128 9.30 -13.60 3.73
N ALA A 129 10.02 -14.73 3.66
CA ALA A 129 9.44 -16.05 3.88
C ALA A 129 8.95 -16.22 5.33
N SER A 130 9.69 -15.72 6.32
CA SER A 130 9.29 -15.74 7.73
C SER A 130 8.14 -14.76 8.00
N HIS A 131 8.27 -13.53 7.52
CA HIS A 131 7.25 -12.49 7.67
C HIS A 131 5.91 -12.87 7.02
N ALA A 132 5.93 -13.47 5.84
CA ALA A 132 4.71 -13.97 5.20
C ALA A 132 4.00 -15.05 6.03
N ARG A 133 4.75 -15.91 6.73
CA ARG A 133 4.17 -16.90 7.65
C ARG A 133 3.52 -16.22 8.84
N SER A 134 4.19 -15.27 9.47
CA SER A 134 3.67 -14.49 10.59
C SER A 134 2.37 -13.76 10.20
N ILE A 135 2.34 -13.12 9.03
CA ILE A 135 1.12 -12.51 8.50
C ILE A 135 0.00 -13.55 8.32
N ALA A 136 0.31 -14.70 7.71
CA ALA A 136 -0.69 -15.75 7.48
C ALA A 136 -1.28 -16.26 8.80
N GLU A 137 -0.48 -16.47 9.83
CA GLU A 137 -0.91 -16.87 11.16
C GLU A 137 -1.85 -15.84 11.79
N ARG A 138 -1.55 -14.56 11.67
CA ARG A 138 -2.41 -13.45 12.18
C ARG A 138 -3.73 -13.35 11.44
N MET A 139 -3.71 -13.60 10.14
CA MET A 139 -4.89 -13.55 9.27
C MET A 139 -5.70 -14.84 9.27
N ALA A 140 -5.24 -15.93 9.91
CA ALA A 140 -5.88 -17.26 9.90
C ALA A 140 -7.27 -17.30 10.57
N ARG A 141 -7.71 -16.22 11.21
CA ARG A 141 -9.09 -16.07 11.71
C ARG A 141 -10.12 -15.88 10.60
N LEU A 142 -9.67 -15.54 9.40
CA LEU A 142 -10.49 -15.33 8.22
C LEU A 142 -10.32 -16.51 7.26
N SER A 143 -11.41 -16.95 6.67
CA SER A 143 -11.39 -17.89 5.55
C SER A 143 -10.81 -17.23 4.29
N ASP A 144 -10.39 -18.03 3.31
CA ASP A 144 -9.88 -17.53 2.03
C ASP A 144 -10.88 -16.61 1.31
N ALA A 145 -12.18 -16.91 1.40
CA ALA A 145 -13.23 -16.07 0.82
C ALA A 145 -13.32 -14.69 1.52
N GLU A 146 -13.20 -14.65 2.84
CA GLU A 146 -13.20 -13.41 3.61
C GLU A 146 -11.91 -12.61 3.38
N LEU A 147 -10.76 -13.26 3.25
CA LEU A 147 -9.50 -12.63 2.87
C LEU A 147 -9.59 -11.98 1.48
N ALA A 148 -10.16 -12.68 0.50
CA ALA A 148 -10.37 -12.15 -0.84
C ALA A 148 -11.33 -10.94 -0.81
N GLN A 149 -12.39 -11.00 0.00
CA GLN A 149 -13.32 -9.88 0.17
C GLN A 149 -12.67 -8.67 0.85
N LEU A 150 -11.90 -8.89 1.92
CA LEU A 150 -11.15 -7.84 2.61
C LEU A 150 -10.17 -7.15 1.65
N HIS A 151 -9.42 -7.94 0.87
CA HIS A 151 -8.51 -7.40 -0.15
C HIS A 151 -9.25 -6.53 -1.17
N ALA A 152 -10.37 -7.01 -1.73
CA ALA A 152 -11.15 -6.27 -2.71
C ALA A 152 -11.74 -4.96 -2.15
N LEU A 153 -12.23 -4.98 -0.89
CA LEU A 153 -12.80 -3.81 -0.24
C LEU A 153 -11.74 -2.76 0.09
N THR A 154 -10.59 -3.18 0.63
CA THR A 154 -9.49 -2.27 0.95
C THR A 154 -8.82 -1.70 -0.30
N ALA A 155 -8.76 -2.45 -1.41
CA ALA A 155 -8.28 -1.94 -2.69
C ALA A 155 -9.14 -0.78 -3.19
N LYS A 156 -10.47 -0.86 -3.07
CA LYS A 156 -11.39 0.24 -3.44
C LYS A 156 -11.18 1.52 -2.62
N LEU A 157 -10.69 1.42 -1.38
CA LEU A 157 -10.43 2.59 -0.53
C LEU A 157 -9.11 3.29 -0.88
N ARG A 158 -8.24 2.63 -1.62
CA ARG A 158 -6.89 3.16 -1.94
C ARG A 158 -6.83 3.94 -3.25
N ASP A 159 -7.94 4.11 -3.96
CA ASP A 159 -7.99 4.72 -5.31
C ASP A 159 -6.98 4.13 -6.30
N ASP A 160 -6.62 2.87 -6.12
CA ASP A 160 -5.79 2.11 -7.05
C ASP A 160 -6.67 1.68 -8.24
N ALA A 161 -7.21 2.66 -8.94
CA ALA A 161 -7.91 2.47 -10.21
C ALA A 161 -7.00 2.87 -11.37
#